data_ce53dac8b1a8092248d8f312d1d97b29
#
_entry.id   ce53dac8b1a8092248d8f312d1d97b29
#
_cell.length_a   1.000
_cell.length_b   1.000
_cell.length_c   1.000
_cell.angle_alpha   90.00
_cell.angle_beta   90.00
_cell.angle_gamma   90.00
#
_symmetry.space_group_name_H-M   'P 1'
#
loop_
_entity.id
_entity.type
_entity.pdbx_description
1 polymer ?
#
loop_
_entity_poly.entity_id
_entity_poly.type
_entity_poly.pdbx_seq_one_letter_code
_entity_poly.pdbx_strand_id
1 'polypeptide(L)'
;MKAQLSILCLLMASAMAPIQSHAAVAEKGLVCSKAEDLLSKWTVSDGPLLSVVAHWFDEKRVSTLTWQRKNDSIEMKATRRGVPYETDMSSIKWTLSTNGQEINISIDRNTGQRSVMKDGIAVVSVDCELFDSEKAFQEKLKELTNSLQSNYDSAIANHKL
;
A
#
# COMPACT_ATOMS: atom_id res chain seq x y z
N MET A 1 -0.73 71.03 -25.41
CA MET A 1 -1.30 69.73 -25.82
C MET A 1 -0.40 68.65 -25.26
N LYS A 2 -0.82 67.98 -24.16
CA LYS A 2 -0.08 66.90 -23.48
C LYS A 2 -0.81 65.61 -23.74
N ALA A 3 -0.19 64.69 -24.48
CA ALA A 3 -0.70 63.36 -24.70
C ALA A 3 -0.33 62.44 -23.46
N GLN A 4 -1.35 61.98 -22.81
CA GLN A 4 -1.17 60.94 -21.76
C GLN A 4 -1.17 59.53 -22.40
N LEU A 5 -0.08 58.84 -22.26
CA LEU A 5 0.07 57.46 -22.70
C LEU A 5 -0.34 56.57 -21.52
N SER A 6 -1.52 55.95 -21.59
CA SER A 6 -1.97 54.99 -20.60
C SER A 6 -1.40 53.61 -20.94
N ILE A 7 -0.45 53.14 -20.12
CA ILE A 7 0.09 51.80 -20.21
C ILE A 7 -0.86 50.87 -19.42
N LEU A 8 -1.60 50.06 -20.16
CA LEU A 8 -2.47 49.00 -19.60
C LEU A 8 -1.60 47.79 -19.33
N CYS A 9 -1.18 47.62 -18.06
CA CYS A 9 -0.51 46.37 -17.60
C CYS A 9 -1.55 45.25 -17.48
N LEU A 10 -1.57 44.36 -18.47
CA LEU A 10 -2.32 43.12 -18.41
C LEU A 10 -1.59 42.15 -17.49
N LEU A 11 -2.03 42.04 -16.23
CA LEU A 11 -1.62 41.01 -15.30
C LEU A 11 -2.21 39.66 -15.74
N MET A 12 -1.43 38.89 -16.48
CA MET A 12 -1.71 37.44 -16.69
C MET A 12 -1.47 36.71 -15.39
N ALA A 13 -2.52 36.53 -14.62
CA ALA A 13 -2.52 35.57 -13.52
C ALA A 13 -2.49 34.16 -14.11
N SER A 14 -1.29 33.61 -14.30
CA SER A 14 -1.12 32.19 -14.61
C SER A 14 -1.61 31.37 -13.38
N ALA A 15 -2.82 30.84 -13.49
CA ALA A 15 -3.32 29.84 -12.56
C ALA A 15 -2.41 28.60 -12.69
N MET A 16 -1.39 28.51 -11.85
CA MET A 16 -0.65 27.25 -11.64
C MET A 16 -1.61 26.28 -10.98
N ALA A 17 -2.25 25.43 -11.79
CA ALA A 17 -2.89 24.25 -11.27
C ALA A 17 -1.83 23.43 -10.48
N PRO A 18 -2.13 22.98 -9.25
CA PRO A 18 -1.20 22.15 -8.51
C PRO A 18 -0.95 20.92 -9.37
N ILE A 19 0.29 20.73 -9.80
CA ILE A 19 0.75 19.49 -10.42
C ILE A 19 0.63 18.45 -9.32
N GLN A 20 -0.43 17.66 -9.36
CA GLN A 20 -0.58 16.48 -8.50
C GLN A 20 0.54 15.53 -8.89
N SER A 21 1.63 15.55 -8.14
CA SER A 21 2.79 14.76 -8.49
C SER A 21 2.56 13.31 -8.07
N HIS A 22 2.01 12.49 -8.96
CA HIS A 22 2.11 11.03 -8.88
C HIS A 22 3.56 10.58 -8.68
N ALA A 23 4.52 11.35 -9.17
CA ALA A 23 5.96 11.12 -9.04
C ALA A 23 6.46 10.94 -7.59
N ALA A 24 5.76 11.46 -6.58
CA ALA A 24 6.20 11.33 -5.19
C ALA A 24 6.00 9.93 -4.58
N VAL A 25 5.26 9.04 -5.25
CA VAL A 25 4.95 7.70 -4.76
C VAL A 25 5.42 6.61 -5.73
N ALA A 26 5.68 6.97 -6.98
CA ALA A 26 6.22 6.03 -7.97
C ALA A 26 7.55 5.43 -7.52
N GLU A 27 7.78 4.16 -7.84
CA GLU A 27 8.97 3.38 -7.49
C GLU A 27 9.18 3.23 -5.98
N LYS A 28 8.10 3.28 -5.19
CA LYS A 28 8.13 3.07 -3.75
C LYS A 28 7.35 1.83 -3.36
N GLY A 29 7.82 1.21 -2.27
CA GLY A 29 7.16 0.06 -1.67
C GLY A 29 6.58 0.40 -0.31
N LEU A 30 5.50 -0.26 0.07
CA LEU A 30 4.92 -0.22 1.41
C LEU A 30 4.74 -1.64 1.93
N VAL A 31 5.14 -1.88 3.16
CA VAL A 31 4.83 -3.13 3.87
C VAL A 31 3.95 -2.78 5.07
N CYS A 32 2.75 -3.29 5.08
CA CYS A 32 1.75 -3.01 6.11
C CYS A 32 1.51 -4.27 6.94
N SER A 33 1.66 -4.17 8.26
CA SER A 33 1.47 -5.29 9.17
C SER A 33 0.98 -4.82 10.53
N LYS A 34 0.22 -5.66 11.20
CA LYS A 34 -0.02 -5.51 12.64
C LYS A 34 1.08 -6.27 13.38
N ALA A 35 1.89 -5.57 14.14
CA ALA A 35 2.99 -6.16 14.89
C ALA A 35 2.54 -7.32 15.82
N GLU A 36 1.35 -7.20 16.40
CA GLU A 36 0.77 -8.21 17.29
C GLU A 36 0.26 -9.45 16.56
N ASP A 37 -0.16 -9.32 15.29
CA ASP A 37 -0.74 -10.43 14.51
C ASP A 37 0.33 -11.32 13.87
N LEU A 38 1.57 -10.84 13.74
CA LEU A 38 2.68 -11.63 13.20
C LEU A 38 3.04 -12.85 14.08
N LEU A 39 2.63 -12.85 15.34
CA LEU A 39 3.04 -13.84 16.32
C LEU A 39 1.89 -14.65 16.93
N SER A 40 0.62 -14.23 16.86
CA SER A 40 -0.38 -14.76 17.78
C SER A 40 -1.54 -15.57 17.20
N LYS A 41 -1.80 -15.55 15.89
CA LYS A 41 -2.98 -16.21 15.30
C LYS A 41 -2.69 -16.97 14.01
N TRP A 42 -1.80 -17.95 14.10
CA TRP A 42 -1.70 -18.96 13.05
C TRP A 42 -2.86 -19.93 13.19
N THR A 43 -3.96 -19.66 12.53
CA THR A 43 -4.93 -20.73 12.26
C THR A 43 -4.29 -21.68 11.25
N VAL A 44 -4.30 -22.95 11.57
CA VAL A 44 -3.65 -24.06 10.81
C VAL A 44 -4.34 -24.31 9.45
N SER A 45 -5.09 -23.36 8.92
CA SER A 45 -5.79 -23.50 7.64
C SER A 45 -4.96 -22.93 6.49
N ASP A 46 -4.98 -23.65 5.35
CA ASP A 46 -4.43 -23.12 4.10
C ASP A 46 -5.18 -21.84 3.68
N GLY A 47 -4.45 -20.83 3.24
CA GLY A 47 -5.06 -19.61 2.80
C GLY A 47 -4.17 -18.38 2.93
N PRO A 48 -4.70 -17.21 2.55
CA PRO A 48 -3.96 -15.96 2.62
C PRO A 48 -3.75 -15.51 4.07
N LEU A 49 -2.56 -15.02 4.36
CA LEU A 49 -2.24 -14.34 5.61
C LEU A 49 -2.74 -12.89 5.50
N LEU A 50 -3.83 -12.58 6.18
CA LEU A 50 -4.48 -11.26 6.06
C LEU A 50 -3.81 -10.17 6.89
N SER A 51 -2.94 -10.57 7.83
CA SER A 51 -2.27 -9.64 8.75
C SER A 51 -1.09 -8.89 8.11
N VAL A 52 -0.62 -9.35 6.96
CA VAL A 52 0.53 -8.77 6.26
C VAL A 52 0.21 -8.57 4.79
N VAL A 53 0.46 -7.38 4.30
CA VAL A 53 0.29 -7.03 2.89
C VAL A 53 1.39 -6.07 2.47
N ALA A 54 1.87 -6.21 1.24
CA ALA A 54 2.81 -5.27 0.67
C ALA A 54 2.25 -4.67 -0.62
N HIS A 55 2.65 -3.44 -0.90
CA HIS A 55 2.24 -2.70 -2.08
C HIS A 55 3.47 -2.15 -2.78
N TRP A 56 3.53 -2.31 -4.10
CA TRP A 56 4.52 -1.65 -4.95
C TRP A 56 3.81 -0.69 -5.89
N PHE A 57 4.26 0.55 -5.92
CA PHE A 57 3.73 1.61 -6.75
C PHE A 57 4.63 1.82 -7.96
N ASP A 58 4.12 1.63 -9.16
CA ASP A 58 4.71 2.17 -10.38
C ASP A 58 4.14 3.58 -10.68
N GLU A 59 4.43 4.16 -11.83
CA GLU A 59 3.97 5.51 -12.17
C GLU A 59 2.45 5.72 -12.07
N LYS A 60 1.65 4.68 -12.31
CA LYS A 60 0.18 4.80 -12.45
C LYS A 60 -0.59 3.69 -11.75
N ARG A 61 0.08 2.65 -11.32
CA ARG A 61 -0.57 1.44 -10.83
C ARG A 61 0.07 0.95 -9.55
N VAL A 62 -0.73 0.31 -8.73
CA VAL A 62 -0.28 -0.37 -7.53
C VAL A 62 -0.43 -1.88 -7.67
N SER A 63 0.63 -2.60 -7.36
CA SER A 63 0.63 -4.06 -7.22
C SER A 63 0.52 -4.43 -5.76
N THR A 64 -0.35 -5.38 -5.44
CA THR A 64 -0.53 -5.88 -4.06
C THR A 64 0.04 -7.28 -3.94
N LEU A 65 0.87 -7.47 -2.94
CA LEU A 65 1.51 -8.74 -2.59
C LEU A 65 0.95 -9.21 -1.25
N THR A 66 0.62 -10.49 -1.16
CA THR A 66 0.15 -11.14 0.06
C THR A 66 0.92 -12.43 0.27
N TRP A 67 0.95 -12.91 1.51
CA TRP A 67 1.51 -14.21 1.81
C TRP A 67 0.39 -15.21 1.99
N GLN A 68 0.64 -16.44 1.57
CA GLN A 68 -0.28 -17.55 1.74
C GLN A 68 0.49 -18.78 2.20
N ARG A 69 -0.16 -19.57 3.02
CA ARG A 69 0.30 -20.91 3.28
C ARG A 69 -0.15 -21.83 2.15
N LYS A 70 0.80 -22.64 1.66
CA LYS A 70 0.54 -23.68 0.67
C LYS A 70 1.36 -24.90 1.05
N ASN A 71 0.68 -26.00 1.39
CA ASN A 71 1.31 -27.15 2.02
C ASN A 71 2.06 -26.69 3.30
N ASP A 72 3.33 -27.05 3.44
CA ASP A 72 4.15 -26.69 4.60
C ASP A 72 5.07 -25.48 4.32
N SER A 73 4.74 -24.65 3.35
CA SER A 73 5.53 -23.48 3.00
C SER A 73 4.72 -22.19 3.01
N ILE A 74 5.40 -21.08 3.29
CA ILE A 74 4.88 -19.73 3.15
C ILE A 74 5.36 -19.16 1.82
N GLU A 75 4.41 -18.88 0.94
CA GLU A 75 4.69 -18.31 -0.38
C GLU A 75 4.12 -16.90 -0.48
N MET A 76 4.92 -15.99 -1.07
CA MET A 76 4.44 -14.68 -1.44
C MET A 76 3.76 -14.75 -2.81
N LYS A 77 2.59 -14.12 -2.93
CA LYS A 77 1.80 -14.09 -4.15
C LYS A 77 1.34 -12.69 -4.48
N ALA A 78 1.49 -12.28 -5.72
CA ALA A 78 0.81 -11.09 -6.23
C ALA A 78 -0.69 -11.39 -6.36
N THR A 79 -1.48 -10.80 -5.47
CA THR A 79 -2.93 -11.01 -5.46
C THR A 79 -3.62 -10.17 -6.51
N ARG A 80 -3.13 -8.95 -6.72
CA ARG A 80 -3.61 -8.05 -7.76
C ARG A 80 -2.44 -7.30 -8.37
N ARG A 81 -2.42 -7.21 -9.70
CA ARG A 81 -1.39 -6.48 -10.44
C ARG A 81 -2.02 -5.32 -11.19
N GLY A 82 -1.36 -4.18 -11.13
CA GLY A 82 -1.65 -3.06 -12.00
C GLY A 82 -3.03 -2.42 -11.79
N VAL A 83 -3.46 -2.21 -10.54
CA VAL A 83 -4.65 -1.42 -10.22
C VAL A 83 -4.30 0.07 -10.26
N PRO A 84 -5.06 0.91 -10.97
CA PRO A 84 -4.85 2.35 -10.93
C PRO A 84 -4.99 2.89 -9.53
N TYR A 85 -4.20 3.90 -9.18
CA TYR A 85 -4.31 4.61 -7.92
C TYR A 85 -4.36 6.12 -8.13
N GLU A 86 -4.89 6.82 -7.16
CA GLU A 86 -4.90 8.28 -7.08
C GLU A 86 -4.07 8.72 -5.88
N THR A 87 -3.43 9.86 -5.97
CA THR A 87 -2.68 10.44 -4.86
C THR A 87 -2.93 11.93 -4.76
N ASP A 88 -3.05 12.39 -3.54
CA ASP A 88 -3.07 13.80 -3.18
C ASP A 88 -1.97 14.11 -2.14
N MET A 89 -1.97 15.30 -1.57
CA MET A 89 -0.98 15.72 -0.57
C MET A 89 -1.03 14.88 0.71
N SER A 90 -2.18 14.34 1.06
CA SER A 90 -2.44 13.66 2.33
C SER A 90 -2.64 12.16 2.19
N SER A 91 -2.95 11.64 1.00
CA SER A 91 -3.36 10.26 0.85
C SER A 91 -2.98 9.63 -0.50
N ILE A 92 -2.92 8.30 -0.48
CA ILE A 92 -2.86 7.44 -1.67
C ILE A 92 -4.11 6.55 -1.61
N LYS A 93 -4.86 6.43 -2.72
CA LYS A 93 -6.14 5.72 -2.75
C LYS A 93 -6.26 4.84 -3.99
N TRP A 94 -6.87 3.69 -3.82
CA TRP A 94 -7.29 2.84 -4.94
C TRP A 94 -8.48 1.98 -4.56
N THR A 95 -9.20 1.50 -5.56
CA THR A 95 -10.38 0.66 -5.39
C THR A 95 -10.13 -0.71 -6.00
N LEU A 96 -10.47 -1.74 -5.24
CA LEU A 96 -10.52 -3.12 -5.71
C LEU A 96 -11.97 -3.53 -5.91
N SER A 97 -12.30 -4.03 -7.10
CA SER A 97 -13.60 -4.66 -7.34
C SER A 97 -13.47 -6.17 -7.26
N THR A 98 -14.25 -6.82 -6.41
CA THR A 98 -14.25 -8.26 -6.21
C THR A 98 -15.69 -8.76 -6.05
N ASN A 99 -16.15 -9.62 -6.95
CA ASN A 99 -17.49 -10.20 -6.91
C ASN A 99 -18.60 -9.14 -6.79
N GLY A 100 -18.46 -8.02 -7.50
CA GLY A 100 -19.43 -6.92 -7.46
C GLY A 100 -19.36 -6.04 -6.20
N GLN A 101 -18.43 -6.30 -5.30
CA GLN A 101 -18.18 -5.47 -4.13
C GLN A 101 -16.97 -4.56 -4.36
N GLU A 102 -17.09 -3.32 -3.93
CA GLU A 102 -15.98 -2.36 -3.97
C GLU A 102 -15.31 -2.28 -2.61
N ILE A 103 -13.99 -2.42 -2.63
CA ILE A 103 -13.14 -2.28 -1.46
C ILE A 103 -12.23 -1.08 -1.72
N ASN A 104 -12.44 -0.04 -0.95
CA ASN A 104 -11.61 1.17 -1.02
C ASN A 104 -10.45 1.06 -0.05
N ILE A 105 -9.25 1.27 -0.56
CA ILE A 105 -8.02 1.25 0.22
C ILE A 105 -7.42 2.65 0.17
N SER A 106 -7.04 3.14 1.34
CA SER A 106 -6.34 4.42 1.46
C SER A 106 -5.14 4.29 2.38
N ILE A 107 -4.10 5.06 2.09
CA ILE A 107 -2.93 5.22 2.94
C ILE A 107 -2.82 6.71 3.27
N ASP A 108 -2.83 7.02 4.54
CA ASP A 108 -2.52 8.37 5.02
C ASP A 108 -1.01 8.59 4.93
N ARG A 109 -0.59 9.60 4.18
CA ARG A 109 0.83 9.88 3.92
C ARG A 109 1.55 10.51 5.11
N ASN A 110 0.82 11.08 6.04
CA ASN A 110 1.40 11.72 7.23
C ASN A 110 1.67 10.69 8.33
N THR A 111 0.76 9.72 8.47
CA THR A 111 0.85 8.72 9.53
C THR A 111 1.39 7.37 9.05
N GLY A 112 1.40 7.12 7.73
CA GLY A 112 1.71 5.81 7.17
C GLY A 112 0.62 4.76 7.39
N GLN A 113 -0.55 5.16 7.91
CA GLN A 113 -1.62 4.23 8.23
C GLN A 113 -2.41 3.85 6.98
N ARG A 114 -2.56 2.55 6.77
CA ARG A 114 -3.40 1.97 5.74
C ARG A 114 -4.77 1.64 6.31
N SER A 115 -5.81 2.12 5.64
CA SER A 115 -7.21 1.81 5.96
C SER A 115 -7.87 1.08 4.81
N VAL A 116 -8.71 0.11 5.14
CA VAL A 116 -9.56 -0.62 4.19
C VAL A 116 -11.01 -0.36 4.56
N MET A 117 -11.75 0.14 3.59
CA MET A 117 -13.19 0.42 3.74
C MET A 117 -13.98 -0.50 2.82
N LYS A 118 -15.01 -1.12 3.36
CA LYS A 118 -15.98 -1.90 2.63
C LYS A 118 -17.37 -1.34 2.93
N ASP A 119 -18.14 -1.02 1.91
CA ASP A 119 -19.49 -0.43 2.04
C ASP A 119 -19.51 0.81 2.97
N GLY A 120 -18.45 1.63 2.89
CA GLY A 120 -18.29 2.84 3.71
C GLY A 120 -17.87 2.60 5.17
N ILE A 121 -17.66 1.36 5.58
CA ILE A 121 -17.25 0.99 6.94
C ILE A 121 -15.77 0.61 6.94
N ALA A 122 -14.99 1.19 7.86
CA ALA A 122 -13.60 0.82 8.06
C ALA A 122 -13.52 -0.59 8.67
N VAL A 123 -12.91 -1.53 7.92
CA VAL A 123 -12.78 -2.93 8.36
C VAL A 123 -11.38 -3.30 8.80
N VAL A 124 -10.37 -2.57 8.36
CA VAL A 124 -8.97 -2.78 8.71
C VAL A 124 -8.26 -1.45 8.82
N SER A 125 -7.43 -1.29 9.84
CA SER A 125 -6.45 -0.22 9.95
C SER A 125 -5.13 -0.81 10.42
N VAL A 126 -4.04 -0.56 9.68
CA VAL A 126 -2.69 -1.08 9.97
C VAL A 126 -1.64 -0.06 9.61
N ASP A 127 -0.53 -0.07 10.33
CA ASP A 127 0.62 0.78 10.03
C ASP A 127 1.45 0.18 8.90
N CYS A 128 2.05 1.06 8.10
CA CYS A 128 2.89 0.68 6.97
C CYS A 128 4.28 1.29 7.11
N GLU A 129 5.29 0.52 6.75
CA GLU A 129 6.67 0.95 6.57
C GLU A 129 6.92 1.28 5.09
N LEU A 130 7.51 2.45 4.83
CA LEU A 130 7.83 2.94 3.49
C LEU A 130 9.23 2.55 3.07
N PHE A 131 9.38 2.11 1.83
CA PHE A 131 10.66 1.78 1.18
C PHE A 131 10.86 2.64 -0.06
N ASP A 132 11.92 3.43 -0.07
CA ASP A 132 12.25 4.38 -1.14
C ASP A 132 13.00 3.74 -2.32
N SER A 133 13.31 2.44 -2.26
CA SER A 133 13.95 1.71 -3.35
C SER A 133 13.43 0.29 -3.47
N GLU A 134 13.39 -0.21 -4.71
CA GLU A 134 13.00 -1.60 -5.00
C GLU A 134 13.89 -2.60 -4.27
N LYS A 135 15.20 -2.35 -4.21
CA LYS A 135 16.15 -3.23 -3.53
C LYS A 135 15.80 -3.40 -2.04
N ALA A 136 15.61 -2.29 -1.31
CA ALA A 136 15.27 -2.33 0.11
C ALA A 136 13.90 -2.99 0.33
N PHE A 137 12.94 -2.73 -0.55
CA PHE A 137 11.64 -3.37 -0.52
C PHE A 137 11.74 -4.89 -0.71
N GLN A 138 12.49 -5.37 -1.70
CA GLN A 138 12.68 -6.80 -1.96
C GLN A 138 13.43 -7.51 -0.82
N GLU A 139 14.43 -6.85 -0.22
CA GLU A 139 15.13 -7.36 0.96
C GLU A 139 14.16 -7.53 2.14
N LYS A 140 13.28 -6.56 2.38
CA LYS A 140 12.25 -6.64 3.41
C LYS A 140 11.22 -7.75 3.15
N LEU A 141 10.78 -7.92 1.91
CA LEU A 141 9.87 -9.00 1.54
C LEU A 141 10.48 -10.38 1.81
N LYS A 142 11.77 -10.55 1.51
CA LYS A 142 12.50 -11.80 1.77
C LYS A 142 12.65 -12.06 3.27
N GLU A 143 13.09 -11.05 4.04
CA GLU A 143 13.18 -11.12 5.50
C GLU A 143 11.85 -11.55 6.11
N LEU A 144 10.77 -10.89 5.70
CA LEU A 144 9.44 -11.16 6.20
C LEU A 144 8.95 -12.57 5.85
N THR A 145 9.19 -13.03 4.62
CA THR A 145 8.85 -14.40 4.20
C THR A 145 9.58 -15.43 5.06
N ASN A 146 10.88 -15.23 5.32
CA ASN A 146 11.66 -16.13 6.17
C ASN A 146 11.18 -16.12 7.63
N SER A 147 10.84 -14.95 8.17
CA SER A 147 10.29 -14.80 9.51
C SER A 147 8.93 -15.52 9.65
N LEU A 148 8.06 -15.33 8.66
CA LEU A 148 6.77 -16.01 8.63
C LEU A 148 6.93 -17.53 8.54
N GLN A 149 7.85 -18.06 7.74
CA GLN A 149 8.15 -19.49 7.66
C GLN A 149 8.67 -20.02 9.01
N SER A 150 9.63 -19.34 9.62
CA SER A 150 10.18 -19.77 10.91
C SER A 150 9.13 -19.82 12.01
N ASN A 151 8.22 -18.83 12.04
CA ASN A 151 7.10 -18.82 12.99
C ASN A 151 6.13 -19.97 12.73
N TYR A 152 5.85 -20.27 11.47
CA TYR A 152 5.02 -21.41 11.07
C TYR A 152 5.63 -22.73 11.51
N ASP A 153 6.92 -22.97 11.24
CA ASP A 153 7.64 -24.18 11.62
C ASP A 153 7.64 -24.39 13.14
N SER A 154 7.84 -23.30 13.88
CA SER A 154 7.80 -23.30 15.35
C SER A 154 6.40 -23.65 15.88
N ALA A 155 5.35 -23.11 15.27
CA ALA A 155 3.98 -23.41 15.66
C ALA A 155 3.63 -24.88 15.42
N ILE A 156 4.04 -25.46 14.29
CA ILE A 156 3.84 -26.90 14.00
C ILE A 156 4.59 -27.78 14.99
N ALA A 157 5.86 -27.45 15.29
CA ALA A 157 6.65 -28.21 16.24
C ALA A 157 6.00 -28.26 17.62
N ASN A 158 5.41 -27.17 18.07
CA ASN A 158 4.72 -27.08 19.36
C ASN A 158 3.35 -27.79 19.40
N HIS A 159 2.72 -28.03 18.25
CA HIS A 159 1.43 -28.74 18.16
C HIS A 159 1.55 -30.23 17.92
N LYS A 160 2.76 -30.74 17.67
CA LYS A 160 3.03 -32.19 17.49
C LYS A 160 3.39 -32.95 18.80
N LEU A 161 3.33 -32.21 19.92
CA LEU A 161 3.48 -32.79 21.27
C LEU A 161 2.12 -32.92 21.95
#